data_2b00fad8d7303b352de9787b6e7c0165
#
_entry.id   2b00fad8d7303b352de9787b6e7c0165
#
_cell.length_a   1.000
_cell.length_b   1.000
_cell.length_c   1.000
_cell.angle_alpha   90.00
_cell.angle_beta   90.00
_cell.angle_gamma   90.00
#
_symmetry.space_group_name_H-M   'P 1'
#
loop_
_entity.id
_entity.type
_entity.pdbx_description
1 polymer ?
#
loop_
_entity_poly.entity_id
_entity_poly.type
_entity_poly.pdbx_seq_one_letter_code
_entity_poly.pdbx_strand_id
1 'polypeptide(L)' 'MSRAVKISEDLVNEAEVYSKSFNRSISSQIEFWTKIGKISEENPDMSFNEIKDILLAREEVNAGLVSEYEFGT' A
#
# COMPACT_ATOMS: atom_id res chain seq x y z
N MET A 1 6.74 12.67 -10.30
CA MET A 1 7.95 12.26 -11.04
C MET A 1 8.47 10.93 -10.50
N SER A 2 8.68 9.99 -11.37
CA SER A 2 9.15 8.67 -10.96
C SER A 2 10.68 8.60 -11.02
N ARG A 3 11.25 7.84 -10.10
CA ARG A 3 12.68 7.59 -10.05
C ARG A 3 12.94 6.10 -10.11
N ALA A 4 14.01 5.70 -10.77
CA ALA A 4 14.40 4.31 -10.77
C ALA A 4 15.08 3.98 -9.45
N VAL A 5 14.59 2.97 -8.78
CA VAL A 5 15.15 2.49 -7.52
C VAL A 5 15.55 1.04 -7.70
N LYS A 6 16.76 0.71 -7.27
CA LYS A 6 17.27 -0.63 -7.40
C LYS A 6 16.82 -1.47 -6.23
N ILE A 7 16.09 -2.54 -6.51
CA ILE A 7 15.56 -3.44 -5.51
C ILE A 7 16.09 -4.84 -5.80
N SER A 8 16.38 -5.62 -4.75
CA SER A 8 16.91 -6.96 -4.92
C SER A 8 15.93 -7.85 -5.70
N GLU A 9 16.47 -8.73 -6.49
CA GLU A 9 15.69 -9.66 -7.29
C GLU A 9 14.85 -10.58 -6.41
N ASP A 10 15.39 -11.01 -5.28
CA ASP A 10 14.67 -11.85 -4.34
C ASP A 10 13.41 -11.15 -3.83
N LEU A 11 13.51 -9.89 -3.47
CA LEU A 11 12.35 -9.14 -3.00
C LEU A 11 11.33 -8.94 -4.10
N VAL A 12 11.79 -8.67 -5.32
CA VAL A 12 10.90 -8.52 -6.47
C VAL A 12 10.14 -9.82 -6.72
N ASN A 13 10.82 -10.97 -6.63
CA ASN A 13 10.19 -12.26 -6.82
C ASN A 13 9.13 -12.54 -5.76
N GLU A 14 9.41 -12.20 -4.51
CA GLU A 14 8.42 -12.33 -3.44
C GLU A 14 7.23 -11.42 -3.67
N ALA A 15 7.49 -10.19 -4.10
CA ALA A 15 6.44 -9.24 -4.41
C ALA A 15 5.55 -9.76 -5.54
N GLU A 16 6.14 -10.42 -6.52
CA GLU A 16 5.37 -11.00 -7.61
C GLU A 16 4.36 -12.04 -7.13
N VAL A 17 4.78 -12.91 -6.22
CA VAL A 17 3.88 -13.93 -5.65
C VAL A 17 2.71 -13.26 -4.93
N TYR A 18 3.00 -12.29 -4.09
CA TYR A 18 1.97 -11.59 -3.33
C TYR A 18 1.07 -10.74 -4.22
N SER A 19 1.64 -10.14 -5.26
CA SER A 19 0.87 -9.33 -6.19
C SER A 19 -0.19 -10.16 -6.89
N LYS A 20 0.13 -11.37 -7.27
CA LYS A 20 -0.83 -12.28 -7.90
C LYS A 20 -1.93 -12.68 -6.93
N SER A 21 -1.56 -12.98 -5.69
CA SER A 21 -2.53 -13.40 -4.66
C SER A 21 -3.53 -12.30 -4.33
N PHE A 22 -3.10 -11.06 -4.35
CA PHE A 22 -3.95 -9.93 -3.98
C PHE A 22 -4.41 -9.11 -5.18
N ASN A 23 -4.16 -9.61 -6.38
CA ASN A 23 -4.56 -8.94 -7.61
C ASN A 23 -4.04 -7.51 -7.69
N ARG A 24 -2.74 -7.34 -7.43
CA ARG A 24 -2.05 -6.06 -7.47
C ARG A 24 -0.90 -6.13 -8.46
N SER A 25 -0.41 -4.97 -8.88
CA SER A 25 0.85 -4.93 -9.60
C SER A 25 2.02 -5.12 -8.63
N ILE A 26 3.16 -5.54 -9.14
CA ILE A 26 4.38 -5.70 -8.32
C ILE A 26 4.75 -4.38 -7.66
N SER A 27 4.68 -3.28 -8.41
CA SER A 27 4.96 -1.95 -7.88
C SER A 27 4.04 -1.58 -6.73
N SER A 28 2.74 -1.83 -6.88
CA SER A 28 1.77 -1.56 -5.82
C SER A 28 2.03 -2.39 -4.57
N GLN A 29 2.45 -3.65 -4.75
CA GLN A 29 2.76 -4.51 -3.62
C GLN A 29 3.97 -3.98 -2.85
N ILE A 30 5.01 -3.58 -3.56
CA ILE A 30 6.21 -3.03 -2.93
C ILE A 30 5.89 -1.71 -2.24
N GLU A 31 5.09 -0.85 -2.86
CA GLU A 31 4.67 0.40 -2.25
C GLU A 31 3.87 0.16 -0.96
N PHE A 32 3.00 -0.84 -0.96
CA PHE A 32 2.22 -1.19 0.21
C PHE A 32 3.14 -1.60 1.37
N TRP A 33 4.09 -2.49 1.09
CA TRP A 33 5.07 -2.90 2.11
C TRP A 33 5.90 -1.73 2.60
N THR A 34 6.28 -0.83 1.71
CA THR A 34 7.07 0.35 2.05
C THR A 34 6.30 1.27 2.98
N LYS A 35 5.03 1.49 2.69
CA LYS A 35 4.17 2.32 3.54
C LYS A 35 3.99 1.70 4.93
N ILE A 36 3.80 0.40 4.99
CA ILE A 36 3.70 -0.31 6.26
C ILE A 36 4.98 -0.15 7.06
N GLY A 37 6.13 -0.37 6.40
CA GLY A 37 7.42 -0.26 7.05
C GLY A 37 7.68 1.15 7.58
N LYS A 38 7.34 2.15 6.80
CA LYS A 38 7.51 3.54 7.21
C LYS A 38 6.66 3.87 8.44
N ILE A 39 5.39 3.50 8.40
CA ILE A 39 4.48 3.77 9.52
C ILE A 39 4.95 3.02 10.77
N SER A 40 5.38 1.78 10.60
CA SER A 40 5.88 0.97 11.70
C SER A 40 7.12 1.59 12.33
N GLU A 41 8.02 2.11 11.51
CA GLU A 41 9.23 2.75 12.00
C GLU A 41 8.93 4.03 12.77
N GLU A 42 7.95 4.79 12.30
CA GLU A 42 7.53 6.03 12.96
C GLU A 42 6.68 5.76 14.21
N ASN A 43 6.07 4.59 14.30
CA ASN A 43 5.17 4.22 15.39
C ASN A 43 5.46 2.79 15.87
N PRO A 44 6.58 2.59 16.57
CA PRO A 44 7.03 1.24 16.94
C PRO A 44 6.06 0.45 17.80
N ASP A 45 5.16 1.12 18.50
CA ASP A 45 4.18 0.45 19.36
C ASP A 45 2.93 0.00 18.60
N MET A 46 2.82 0.38 17.34
CA MET A 46 1.65 0.07 16.53
C MET A 46 1.78 -1.32 15.91
N SER A 47 0.73 -2.12 16.02
CA SER A 47 0.71 -3.45 15.43
C SER A 47 0.50 -3.38 13.92
N PHE A 48 0.82 -4.46 13.23
CA PHE A 48 0.57 -4.56 11.80
C PHE A 48 -0.91 -4.34 11.47
N ASN A 49 -1.80 -4.92 12.27
CA ASN A 49 -3.24 -4.77 12.03
C ASN A 49 -3.69 -3.33 12.18
N GLU A 50 -3.15 -2.62 13.14
CA GLU A 50 -3.46 -1.20 13.32
C GLU A 50 -2.98 -0.37 12.12
N ILE A 51 -1.77 -0.66 11.66
CA ILE A 51 -1.22 0.03 10.48
C ILE A 51 -2.07 -0.25 9.25
N LYS A 52 -2.44 -1.50 9.07
CA LYS A 52 -3.27 -1.93 7.95
C LYS A 52 -4.61 -1.22 7.95
N ASP A 53 -5.22 -1.08 9.13
CA ASP A 53 -6.50 -0.38 9.28
C ASP A 53 -6.38 1.08 8.91
N ILE A 54 -5.27 1.73 9.28
CA ILE A 54 -5.02 3.13 8.92
C ILE A 54 -4.92 3.28 7.41
N LEU A 55 -4.17 2.40 6.76
CA LEU A 55 -4.00 2.46 5.31
C LEU A 55 -5.32 2.20 4.59
N LEU A 56 -6.08 1.25 5.08
CA LEU A 56 -7.39 0.94 4.51
C LEU A 56 -8.35 2.12 4.68
N ALA A 57 -8.33 2.75 5.84
CA ALA A 57 -9.17 3.91 6.10
C ALA A 57 -8.84 5.05 5.15
N ARG A 58 -7.56 5.26 4.87
CA ARG A 58 -7.15 6.28 3.92
C ARG A 58 -7.65 5.98 2.52
N GLU A 59 -7.58 4.73 2.11
CA GLU A 59 -8.08 4.31 0.80
C GLU A 59 -9.59 4.48 0.72
N GLU A 60 -10.30 4.13 1.78
CA GLU A 60 -11.74 4.28 1.85
C GLU A 60 -12.17 5.75 1.78
N VAL A 61 -11.43 6.61 2.47
CA VAL A 61 -11.71 8.05 2.42
C VAL A 61 -11.53 8.58 1.01
N ASN A 62 -10.44 8.19 0.36
CA ASN A 62 -10.18 8.62 -1.01
C ASN A 62 -11.25 8.08 -1.97
N ALA A 63 -11.63 6.83 -1.81
CA ALA A 63 -12.67 6.23 -2.63
C ALA A 63 -14.03 6.87 -2.34
N GLY A 64 -14.30 7.14 -1.07
CA GLY A 64 -15.52 7.80 -0.65
C GLY A 64 -15.66 9.18 -1.23
N LEU A 65 -14.58 9.94 -1.25
CA LEU A 65 -14.57 11.26 -1.84
C LEU A 65 -14.89 11.20 -3.33
N VAL A 66 -14.30 10.24 -4.02
CA VAL A 66 -14.57 10.04 -5.44
C VAL A 66 -16.03 9.64 -5.65
N SER A 67 -16.52 8.71 -4.84
CA SER A 67 -17.90 8.25 -4.95
C SER A 67 -18.91 9.37 -4.69
N GLU A 68 -18.66 10.17 -3.66
CA GLU A 68 -19.51 11.32 -3.36
C GLU A 68 -19.54 12.30 -4.52
N TYR A 69 -18.39 12.47 -5.14
CA TYR A 69 -18.28 13.35 -6.28
C TYR A 69 -19.15 12.88 -7.43
N GLU A 70 -19.15 11.57 -7.66
CA GLU A 70 -19.97 10.97 -8.71
C GLU A 70 -21.45 11.07 -8.40
N PHE A 71 -21.81 10.83 -7.16
CA PHE A 71 -23.21 10.90 -6.74
C PHE A 71 -23.73 12.33 -6.67
N GLY A 72 -22.84 13.28 -6.46
CA GLY A 72 -23.18 14.67 -6.41
C GLY A 72 -23.53 15.25 -7.77
N THR A 73 -23.22 14.51 -8.79
CA THR A 73 -23.57 14.91 -10.16
C THR A 73 -24.87 14.23 -10.57
#